data_b5c3771e219d75c77f40b60aeb4b7037
#
_entry.id   b5c3771e219d75c77f40b60aeb4b7037
#
_cell.length_a   1.000
_cell.length_b   1.000
_cell.length_c   1.000
_cell.angle_alpha   90.00
_cell.angle_beta   90.00
_cell.angle_gamma   90.00
#
_symmetry.space_group_name_H-M   'P 1'
#
loop_
_entity.id
_entity.type
_entity.pdbx_description
1 polymer ?
#
loop_
_entity_poly.entity_id
_entity_poly.type
_entity_poly.pdbx_seq_one_letter_code
_entity_poly.pdbx_strand_id
1 'polypeptide(L)'
;MGRSATRVSRLGKERKRNFAIVLAILVVAIGGFTYFFNNKFLYNGKIAKNVYIEGVNVSDMTKEQALKAITGKYTPEDLNLSYDGKKYTISPKDIDLRYNTEEVVKNAYETTKKGSYFQNLKKYIDIRINKLALKIESSYDEAKLSSKVSSIADSINVKMKNASISVGSGGLNYTDSVVGREFDLAANKESIYNMIKNKEHKSLELKVNLQKPDITTEQVKTVNSVIGQYSTTYSQAVEGRSYNVGLSARKTSDVLLMPGEEFSYNKLTGPSNKANGYKDAPVIVYGKLEQSAGGGVCQTSSTIYNAALISGMEITQVTNHSSASTYVPKGRDATVSDGGLNLKFKNPYNHPVYIRNYAGGGSVSSVIYGNSGDKPNISIEVKQTGQNKYSTYRIFKDSNGKVIKKEHISNSSYKELKK
;
A
#
# COMPACT_ATOMS: atom_id res chain seq x y z
N MET A 1 -82.83 40.58 -74.42
CA MET A 1 -81.64 40.51 -73.58
C MET A 1 -81.87 39.85 -72.20
N GLY A 2 -82.77 38.92 -72.01
CA GLY A 2 -83.09 38.36 -70.67
C GLY A 2 -82.69 36.90 -70.41
N ARG A 3 -82.23 36.10 -71.43
CA ARG A 3 -81.90 34.67 -71.20
C ARG A 3 -80.43 34.36 -70.84
N SER A 4 -79.42 35.28 -70.95
CA SER A 4 -78.00 35.09 -70.66
C SER A 4 -77.67 35.28 -69.19
N ALA A 5 -78.30 36.26 -68.49
CA ALA A 5 -78.02 36.60 -67.10
C ALA A 5 -78.49 35.53 -66.09
N THR A 6 -79.61 34.85 -66.40
CA THR A 6 -80.16 33.75 -65.57
C THR A 6 -79.34 32.47 -65.66
N ARG A 7 -78.65 32.20 -66.76
CA ARG A 7 -77.77 31.03 -66.92
C ARG A 7 -76.43 31.16 -66.19
N VAL A 8 -75.87 32.38 -66.17
CA VAL A 8 -74.62 32.65 -65.43
C VAL A 8 -74.84 32.62 -63.89
N SER A 9 -76.02 33.13 -63.43
CA SER A 9 -76.38 33.05 -62.01
C SER A 9 -76.66 31.62 -61.51
N ARG A 10 -77.20 30.77 -62.35
CA ARG A 10 -77.47 29.35 -62.06
C ARG A 10 -76.17 28.55 -62.01
N LEU A 11 -75.28 28.74 -62.96
CA LEU A 11 -73.93 28.12 -62.98
C LEU A 11 -73.08 28.57 -61.73
N GLY A 12 -73.20 29.80 -61.30
CA GLY A 12 -72.52 30.28 -60.10
C GLY A 12 -73.10 29.65 -58.82
N LYS A 13 -74.41 29.42 -58.74
CA LYS A 13 -75.02 28.72 -57.58
C LYS A 13 -74.69 27.23 -57.56
N GLU A 14 -74.66 26.57 -58.71
CA GLU A 14 -74.25 25.15 -58.83
C GLU A 14 -72.79 24.97 -58.49
N ARG A 15 -71.88 25.85 -58.91
CA ARG A 15 -70.50 25.82 -58.55
C ARG A 15 -70.28 25.98 -57.01
N LYS A 16 -71.00 26.94 -56.39
CA LYS A 16 -70.96 27.14 -54.90
C LYS A 16 -71.52 25.91 -54.19
N ARG A 17 -72.64 25.33 -54.66
CA ARG A 17 -73.21 24.09 -54.08
C ARG A 17 -72.27 22.90 -54.20
N ASN A 18 -71.67 22.69 -55.40
CA ASN A 18 -70.72 21.62 -55.62
C ASN A 18 -69.43 21.82 -54.80
N PHE A 19 -68.94 23.06 -54.67
CA PHE A 19 -67.84 23.41 -53.77
C PHE A 19 -68.14 23.12 -52.28
N ALA A 20 -69.37 23.47 -51.83
CA ALA A 20 -69.82 23.17 -50.48
C ALA A 20 -69.92 21.66 -50.20
N ILE A 21 -70.43 20.88 -51.23
CA ILE A 21 -70.50 19.41 -51.13
C ILE A 21 -69.10 18.80 -51.03
N VAL A 22 -68.16 19.23 -51.90
CA VAL A 22 -66.77 18.75 -51.89
C VAL A 22 -66.09 19.09 -50.60
N LEU A 23 -66.32 20.28 -50.10
CA LEU A 23 -65.80 20.70 -48.80
C LEU A 23 -66.41 19.85 -47.68
N ALA A 24 -67.69 19.57 -47.67
CA ALA A 24 -68.35 18.71 -46.67
C ALA A 24 -67.80 17.26 -46.72
N ILE A 25 -67.61 16.70 -47.91
CA ILE A 25 -67.00 15.38 -48.09
C ILE A 25 -65.57 15.34 -47.61
N LEU A 26 -64.77 16.42 -47.86
CA LEU A 26 -63.41 16.56 -47.36
C LEU A 26 -63.35 16.63 -45.80
N VAL A 27 -64.29 17.39 -45.22
CA VAL A 27 -64.37 17.49 -43.73
C VAL A 27 -64.74 16.14 -43.10
N VAL A 28 -65.71 15.40 -43.71
CA VAL A 28 -66.08 14.07 -43.24
C VAL A 28 -64.94 13.07 -43.42
N ALA A 29 -64.22 13.13 -44.53
CA ALA A 29 -63.08 12.24 -44.82
C ALA A 29 -61.94 12.53 -43.86
N ILE A 30 -61.59 13.82 -43.58
CA ILE A 30 -60.57 14.22 -42.64
C ILE A 30 -61.01 13.79 -41.23
N GLY A 31 -62.26 14.04 -40.83
CA GLY A 31 -62.77 13.62 -39.51
C GLY A 31 -62.76 12.11 -39.31
N GLY A 32 -63.22 11.38 -40.34
CA GLY A 32 -63.16 9.90 -40.31
C GLY A 32 -61.75 9.35 -40.28
N PHE A 33 -60.84 9.91 -41.07
CA PHE A 33 -59.42 9.57 -41.00
C PHE A 33 -58.79 9.89 -39.67
N THR A 34 -59.06 11.05 -39.14
CA THR A 34 -58.55 11.49 -37.84
C THR A 34 -59.04 10.57 -36.70
N TYR A 35 -60.34 10.23 -36.70
CA TYR A 35 -60.93 9.31 -35.74
C TYR A 35 -60.30 7.90 -35.81
N PHE A 36 -60.20 7.35 -37.05
CA PHE A 36 -59.56 6.06 -37.30
C PHE A 36 -58.11 6.05 -36.88
N PHE A 37 -57.33 7.09 -37.24
CA PHE A 37 -55.92 7.20 -36.93
C PHE A 37 -55.70 7.31 -35.42
N ASN A 38 -56.50 8.12 -34.73
CA ASN A 38 -56.43 8.25 -33.28
C ASN A 38 -56.65 6.92 -32.56
N ASN A 39 -57.74 6.21 -32.89
CA ASN A 39 -58.06 4.97 -32.20
C ASN A 39 -57.13 3.82 -32.54
N LYS A 40 -56.55 3.82 -33.73
CA LYS A 40 -55.68 2.74 -34.16
C LYS A 40 -54.21 2.95 -33.82
N PHE A 41 -53.74 4.20 -33.75
CA PHE A 41 -52.30 4.49 -33.63
C PHE A 41 -51.93 5.36 -32.47
N LEU A 42 -52.66 6.39 -32.12
CA LEU A 42 -52.30 7.31 -31.04
C LEU A 42 -52.84 6.89 -29.67
N TYR A 43 -54.12 6.52 -29.61
CA TYR A 43 -54.79 6.26 -28.31
C TYR A 43 -55.30 4.79 -28.21
N ASN A 44 -54.57 3.87 -28.80
CA ASN A 44 -54.89 2.43 -28.82
C ASN A 44 -54.46 1.66 -27.56
N GLY A 45 -54.04 2.38 -26.47
CA GLY A 45 -53.56 1.73 -25.23
C GLY A 45 -52.17 1.12 -25.32
N LYS A 46 -51.44 1.30 -26.45
CA LYS A 46 -50.14 0.66 -26.71
C LYS A 46 -49.04 1.71 -26.94
N ILE A 47 -47.80 1.30 -26.72
CA ILE A 47 -46.59 2.07 -27.03
C ILE A 47 -46.49 2.19 -28.59
N ALA A 48 -46.03 3.35 -29.05
CA ALA A 48 -45.84 3.60 -30.47
C ALA A 48 -44.84 2.62 -31.10
N LYS A 49 -44.93 2.45 -32.42
CA LYS A 49 -43.95 1.63 -33.13
C LYS A 49 -42.57 2.27 -33.15
N ASN A 50 -41.53 1.46 -33.30
CA ASN A 50 -40.11 1.85 -33.34
C ASN A 50 -39.58 2.47 -32.03
N VAL A 51 -40.13 2.04 -30.89
CA VAL A 51 -39.69 2.41 -29.52
C VAL A 51 -38.94 1.26 -28.90
N TYR A 52 -37.79 1.56 -28.32
CA TYR A 52 -36.90 0.59 -27.67
C TYR A 52 -36.48 1.10 -26.28
N ILE A 53 -36.38 0.20 -25.33
CA ILE A 53 -35.80 0.46 -23.99
C ILE A 53 -34.61 -0.47 -23.78
N GLU A 54 -33.42 0.07 -23.57
CA GLU A 54 -32.13 -0.70 -23.48
C GLU A 54 -32.02 -1.76 -24.61
N GLY A 55 -32.41 -1.40 -25.84
CA GLY A 55 -32.37 -2.30 -26.99
C GLY A 55 -33.52 -3.30 -27.07
N VAL A 56 -34.36 -3.44 -26.06
CA VAL A 56 -35.58 -4.26 -26.10
C VAL A 56 -36.66 -3.54 -26.89
N ASN A 57 -37.20 -4.18 -27.92
CA ASN A 57 -38.29 -3.62 -28.69
C ASN A 57 -39.60 -3.70 -27.89
N VAL A 58 -40.17 -2.55 -27.51
CA VAL A 58 -41.42 -2.43 -26.75
C VAL A 58 -42.56 -1.89 -27.61
N SER A 59 -42.39 -1.83 -28.94
CA SER A 59 -43.39 -1.37 -29.91
C SER A 59 -44.66 -2.21 -29.84
N ASP A 60 -45.82 -1.55 -29.94
CA ASP A 60 -47.13 -2.17 -29.91
C ASP A 60 -47.50 -2.94 -28.63
N MET A 61 -46.66 -2.84 -27.56
CA MET A 61 -46.95 -3.42 -26.25
C MET A 61 -47.84 -2.48 -25.41
N THR A 62 -48.65 -3.06 -24.52
CA THR A 62 -49.26 -2.29 -23.43
C THR A 62 -48.20 -1.93 -22.39
N LYS A 63 -48.52 -1.03 -21.45
CA LYS A 63 -47.59 -0.70 -20.34
C LYS A 63 -47.17 -1.94 -19.54
N GLU A 64 -48.16 -2.79 -19.23
CA GLU A 64 -47.95 -4.01 -18.45
C GLU A 64 -47.06 -5.02 -19.17
N GLN A 65 -47.29 -5.19 -20.47
CA GLN A 65 -46.48 -6.06 -21.35
C GLN A 65 -45.02 -5.56 -21.43
N ALA A 66 -44.86 -4.25 -21.66
CA ALA A 66 -43.53 -3.63 -21.72
C ALA A 66 -42.81 -3.69 -20.33
N LEU A 67 -43.53 -3.40 -19.26
CA LEU A 67 -42.94 -3.49 -17.90
C LEU A 67 -42.47 -4.92 -17.61
N LYS A 68 -43.31 -5.92 -17.87
CA LYS A 68 -42.94 -7.33 -17.72
C LYS A 68 -41.72 -7.73 -18.56
N ALA A 69 -41.64 -7.27 -19.80
CA ALA A 69 -40.50 -7.55 -20.68
C ALA A 69 -39.21 -6.89 -20.17
N ILE A 70 -39.30 -5.66 -19.66
CA ILE A 70 -38.17 -4.91 -19.15
C ILE A 70 -37.72 -5.41 -17.81
N THR A 71 -38.62 -5.61 -16.83
CA THR A 71 -38.26 -6.13 -15.50
C THR A 71 -37.76 -7.56 -15.53
N GLY A 72 -38.24 -8.39 -16.46
CA GLY A 72 -37.72 -9.75 -16.65
C GLY A 72 -36.25 -9.79 -17.12
N LYS A 73 -35.74 -8.68 -17.67
CA LYS A 73 -34.35 -8.59 -18.15
C LYS A 73 -33.47 -7.64 -17.32
N TYR A 74 -34.07 -6.64 -16.72
CA TYR A 74 -33.38 -5.59 -15.96
C TYR A 74 -33.97 -5.50 -14.54
N THR A 75 -33.58 -6.43 -13.69
CA THR A 75 -33.81 -6.43 -12.24
C THR A 75 -32.48 -6.25 -11.56
N PRO A 76 -32.36 -5.39 -10.55
CA PRO A 76 -31.12 -5.30 -9.77
C PRO A 76 -30.75 -6.64 -9.17
N GLU A 77 -29.53 -7.08 -9.38
CA GLU A 77 -28.97 -8.33 -8.86
C GLU A 77 -27.78 -8.04 -7.95
N ASP A 78 -27.32 -9.05 -7.23
CA ASP A 78 -26.16 -8.96 -6.36
C ASP A 78 -24.90 -8.57 -7.12
N LEU A 79 -24.16 -7.59 -6.61
CA LEU A 79 -22.84 -7.23 -7.10
C LEU A 79 -21.84 -8.24 -6.53
N ASN A 80 -21.36 -9.12 -7.39
CA ASN A 80 -20.40 -10.15 -7.01
C ASN A 80 -18.98 -9.62 -7.18
N LEU A 81 -18.20 -9.62 -6.09
CA LEU A 81 -16.83 -9.15 -6.06
C LEU A 81 -15.93 -10.31 -5.58
N SER A 82 -14.67 -10.33 -5.99
CA SER A 82 -13.73 -11.37 -5.56
C SER A 82 -12.34 -10.80 -5.34
N TYR A 83 -11.60 -11.42 -4.42
CA TYR A 83 -10.18 -11.19 -4.23
C TYR A 83 -9.53 -12.43 -3.61
N ASP A 84 -8.45 -12.94 -4.24
CA ASP A 84 -7.67 -14.09 -3.76
C ASP A 84 -8.53 -15.31 -3.41
N GLY A 85 -9.49 -15.63 -4.31
CA GLY A 85 -10.45 -16.73 -4.13
C GLY A 85 -11.58 -16.49 -3.13
N LYS A 86 -11.52 -15.43 -2.34
CA LYS A 86 -12.62 -14.99 -1.47
C LYS A 86 -13.68 -14.25 -2.28
N LYS A 87 -14.95 -14.52 -1.98
CA LYS A 87 -16.10 -13.84 -2.60
C LYS A 87 -16.71 -12.84 -1.63
N TYR A 88 -17.13 -11.72 -2.15
CA TYR A 88 -17.84 -10.66 -1.45
C TYR A 88 -19.09 -10.33 -2.27
N THR A 89 -20.18 -10.03 -1.59
CA THR A 89 -21.45 -9.72 -2.24
C THR A 89 -22.03 -8.44 -1.65
N ILE A 90 -22.47 -7.54 -2.52
CA ILE A 90 -23.27 -6.37 -2.13
C ILE A 90 -24.64 -6.57 -2.75
N SER A 91 -25.65 -6.81 -1.91
CA SER A 91 -27.02 -6.99 -2.39
C SER A 91 -27.65 -5.64 -2.77
N PRO A 92 -28.61 -5.62 -3.72
CA PRO A 92 -29.34 -4.41 -4.04
C PRO A 92 -29.98 -3.73 -2.81
N LYS A 93 -30.42 -4.52 -1.85
CA LYS A 93 -31.03 -4.01 -0.62
C LYS A 93 -30.02 -3.30 0.29
N ASP A 94 -28.77 -3.73 0.26
CA ASP A 94 -27.70 -3.13 1.08
C ASP A 94 -27.42 -1.68 0.72
N ILE A 95 -27.68 -1.29 -0.54
CA ILE A 95 -27.35 0.02 -1.10
C ILE A 95 -28.57 0.73 -1.72
N ASP A 96 -29.79 0.22 -1.49
CA ASP A 96 -31.03 0.72 -2.11
C ASP A 96 -30.95 0.82 -3.64
N LEU A 97 -30.25 -0.11 -4.29
CA LEU A 97 -30.11 -0.12 -5.75
C LEU A 97 -31.45 -0.38 -6.43
N ARG A 98 -31.84 0.53 -7.29
CA ARG A 98 -33.10 0.49 -8.07
C ARG A 98 -32.84 0.89 -9.52
N TYR A 99 -33.68 0.38 -10.39
CA TYR A 99 -33.76 0.78 -11.79
C TYR A 99 -35.10 1.47 -12.04
N ASN A 100 -35.08 2.59 -12.77
CA ASN A 100 -36.30 3.39 -13.07
C ASN A 100 -37.16 2.76 -14.17
N THR A 101 -37.31 1.43 -14.17
CA THR A 101 -38.00 0.66 -15.21
C THR A 101 -39.45 1.11 -15.42
N GLU A 102 -40.20 1.37 -14.33
CA GLU A 102 -41.59 1.85 -14.41
C GLU A 102 -41.69 3.22 -15.07
N GLU A 103 -40.80 4.14 -14.69
CA GLU A 103 -40.76 5.50 -15.23
C GLU A 103 -40.42 5.49 -16.72
N VAL A 104 -39.42 4.71 -17.14
CA VAL A 104 -39.01 4.63 -18.55
C VAL A 104 -40.10 4.01 -19.40
N VAL A 105 -40.79 2.97 -18.93
CA VAL A 105 -41.96 2.39 -19.64
C VAL A 105 -43.09 3.41 -19.71
N LYS A 106 -43.36 4.14 -18.62
CA LYS A 106 -44.35 5.25 -18.64
C LYS A 106 -43.97 6.30 -19.67
N ASN A 107 -42.72 6.75 -19.68
CA ASN A 107 -42.24 7.72 -20.68
C ASN A 107 -42.35 7.19 -22.13
N ALA A 108 -42.00 5.95 -22.36
CA ALA A 108 -42.17 5.30 -23.64
C ALA A 108 -43.65 5.34 -24.14
N TYR A 109 -44.57 5.01 -23.23
CA TYR A 109 -46.02 5.03 -23.51
C TYR A 109 -46.56 6.44 -23.75
N GLU A 110 -46.17 7.41 -22.92
CA GLU A 110 -46.66 8.78 -22.92
C GLU A 110 -46.07 9.63 -24.06
N THR A 111 -44.99 9.22 -24.70
CA THR A 111 -44.25 10.00 -25.69
C THR A 111 -45.16 10.50 -26.84
N THR A 112 -46.16 9.72 -27.27
CA THR A 112 -47.11 10.10 -28.33
C THR A 112 -48.52 10.41 -27.83
N LYS A 113 -48.72 10.58 -26.49
CA LYS A 113 -50.07 10.71 -25.89
C LYS A 113 -50.23 11.91 -24.99
N LYS A 114 -49.16 12.55 -24.58
CA LYS A 114 -49.17 13.60 -23.52
C LYS A 114 -49.36 15.04 -24.08
N GLY A 115 -49.15 15.24 -25.39
CA GLY A 115 -49.24 16.54 -26.03
C GLY A 115 -50.61 16.80 -26.69
N SER A 116 -50.75 17.96 -27.39
CA SER A 116 -51.86 18.22 -28.28
C SER A 116 -51.86 17.20 -29.46
N TYR A 117 -53.02 17.08 -30.15
CA TYR A 117 -53.13 16.15 -31.26
C TYR A 117 -52.00 16.29 -32.29
N PHE A 118 -51.76 17.52 -32.75
CA PHE A 118 -50.72 17.77 -33.75
C PHE A 118 -49.29 17.46 -33.22
N GLN A 119 -49.03 17.74 -31.95
CA GLN A 119 -47.75 17.36 -31.32
C GLN A 119 -47.58 15.85 -31.24
N ASN A 120 -48.64 15.14 -30.85
CA ASN A 120 -48.61 13.67 -30.76
C ASN A 120 -48.46 13.02 -32.13
N LEU A 121 -49.17 13.54 -33.13
CA LEU A 121 -49.08 13.09 -34.54
C LEU A 121 -47.64 13.32 -35.08
N LYS A 122 -47.09 14.50 -34.89
CA LYS A 122 -45.71 14.82 -35.27
C LYS A 122 -44.74 13.87 -34.63
N LYS A 123 -44.81 13.67 -33.29
CA LYS A 123 -43.98 12.73 -32.59
C LYS A 123 -44.14 11.29 -33.05
N TYR A 124 -45.35 10.85 -33.32
CA TYR A 124 -45.63 9.52 -33.85
C TYR A 124 -44.95 9.29 -35.22
N ILE A 125 -45.03 10.28 -36.13
CA ILE A 125 -44.37 10.23 -37.43
C ILE A 125 -42.87 10.24 -37.27
N ASP A 126 -42.33 11.12 -36.43
CA ASP A 126 -40.90 11.23 -36.16
C ASP A 126 -40.32 9.92 -35.63
N ILE A 127 -40.93 9.29 -34.62
CA ILE A 127 -40.49 8.00 -34.10
C ILE A 127 -40.55 6.87 -35.13
N ARG A 128 -41.53 6.93 -36.07
CA ARG A 128 -41.62 5.96 -37.17
C ARG A 128 -40.43 6.03 -38.11
N ILE A 129 -39.90 7.23 -38.32
CA ILE A 129 -38.74 7.50 -39.18
C ILE A 129 -37.44 7.30 -38.36
N ASN A 130 -37.39 7.94 -37.19
CA ASN A 130 -36.24 7.97 -36.31
C ASN A 130 -36.51 7.10 -35.08
N LYS A 131 -35.77 6.04 -34.88
CA LYS A 131 -35.88 5.15 -33.73
C LYS A 131 -35.85 5.95 -32.42
N LEU A 132 -36.80 5.69 -31.51
CA LEU A 132 -36.70 6.18 -30.11
C LEU A 132 -36.06 5.11 -29.26
N ALA A 133 -34.85 5.40 -28.75
CA ALA A 133 -34.13 4.54 -27.84
C ALA A 133 -34.05 5.21 -26.42
N LEU A 134 -34.67 4.58 -25.45
CA LEU A 134 -34.68 5.01 -24.05
C LEU A 134 -33.72 4.16 -23.25
N LYS A 135 -33.08 4.77 -22.24
CA LYS A 135 -32.17 4.09 -21.32
C LYS A 135 -32.79 3.96 -19.94
N ILE A 136 -32.47 2.88 -19.27
CA ILE A 136 -32.80 2.68 -17.85
C ILE A 136 -31.68 3.31 -17.01
N GLU A 137 -32.03 4.12 -16.07
CA GLU A 137 -31.11 4.71 -15.11
C GLU A 137 -31.10 3.90 -13.82
N SER A 138 -29.92 3.77 -13.21
CA SER A 138 -29.75 3.17 -11.89
C SER A 138 -29.67 4.28 -10.84
N SER A 139 -30.28 4.06 -9.69
CA SER A 139 -30.17 4.89 -8.50
C SER A 139 -29.79 4.03 -7.31
N TYR A 140 -28.95 4.53 -6.41
CA TYR A 140 -28.52 3.84 -5.19
C TYR A 140 -28.10 4.87 -4.14
N ASP A 141 -27.97 4.43 -2.88
CA ASP A 141 -27.44 5.21 -1.77
C ASP A 141 -25.91 5.15 -1.75
N GLU A 142 -25.27 6.26 -2.10
CA GLU A 142 -23.80 6.36 -2.15
C GLU A 142 -23.14 6.16 -0.78
N ALA A 143 -23.79 6.60 0.31
CA ALA A 143 -23.25 6.45 1.66
C ALA A 143 -23.26 4.99 2.08
N LYS A 144 -24.35 4.27 1.79
CA LYS A 144 -24.45 2.82 2.04
C LYS A 144 -23.46 2.03 1.20
N LEU A 145 -23.32 2.35 -0.10
CA LEU A 145 -22.32 1.72 -0.97
C LEU A 145 -20.90 1.95 -0.43
N SER A 146 -20.59 3.20 -0.07
CA SER A 146 -19.27 3.55 0.48
C SER A 146 -18.97 2.78 1.77
N SER A 147 -19.96 2.66 2.67
CA SER A 147 -19.84 1.89 3.91
C SER A 147 -19.57 0.41 3.65
N LYS A 148 -20.31 -0.21 2.70
CA LYS A 148 -20.10 -1.62 2.32
C LYS A 148 -18.73 -1.85 1.70
N VAL A 149 -18.29 -0.97 0.78
CA VAL A 149 -16.96 -1.06 0.17
C VAL A 149 -15.86 -0.88 1.21
N SER A 150 -16.04 0.04 2.17
CA SER A 150 -15.08 0.22 3.28
C SER A 150 -14.99 -1.04 4.16
N SER A 151 -16.13 -1.66 4.48
CA SER A 151 -16.15 -2.92 5.25
C SER A 151 -15.42 -4.06 4.52
N ILE A 152 -15.56 -4.13 3.20
CA ILE A 152 -14.80 -5.10 2.38
C ILE A 152 -13.31 -4.76 2.42
N ALA A 153 -12.94 -3.47 2.26
CA ALA A 153 -11.57 -3.01 2.35
C ALA A 153 -10.92 -3.37 3.69
N ASP A 154 -11.62 -3.15 4.81
CA ASP A 154 -11.13 -3.49 6.15
C ASP A 154 -10.88 -4.99 6.32
N SER A 155 -11.68 -5.83 5.65
CA SER A 155 -11.50 -7.29 5.67
C SER A 155 -10.32 -7.78 4.82
N ILE A 156 -9.86 -6.98 3.86
CA ILE A 156 -8.75 -7.28 2.94
C ILE A 156 -7.44 -6.66 3.41
N ASN A 157 -7.51 -5.45 3.96
CA ASN A 157 -6.35 -4.68 4.36
C ASN A 157 -5.54 -5.39 5.44
N VAL A 158 -4.25 -5.52 5.20
CA VAL A 158 -3.27 -6.07 6.16
C VAL A 158 -2.07 -5.16 6.17
N LYS A 159 -1.70 -4.67 7.35
CA LYS A 159 -0.50 -3.84 7.51
C LYS A 159 0.76 -4.69 7.28
N MET A 160 1.66 -4.24 6.42
CA MET A 160 2.97 -4.83 6.21
C MET A 160 3.77 -4.85 7.52
N LYS A 161 4.49 -5.95 7.75
CA LYS A 161 5.45 -6.08 8.85
C LYS A 161 6.74 -6.71 8.35
N ASN A 162 7.86 -6.13 8.73
CA ASN A 162 9.16 -6.76 8.55
C ASN A 162 9.35 -7.91 9.54
N ALA A 163 10.07 -8.92 9.14
CA ALA A 163 10.57 -9.94 10.05
C ALA A 163 11.58 -9.35 11.02
N SER A 164 11.72 -9.95 12.19
CA SER A 164 12.69 -9.52 13.21
C SER A 164 13.30 -10.71 13.94
N ILE A 165 14.44 -10.44 14.59
CA ILE A 165 15.15 -11.40 15.45
C ILE A 165 15.19 -10.84 16.86
N SER A 166 15.06 -11.70 17.83
CA SER A 166 15.34 -11.41 19.23
C SER A 166 16.09 -12.58 19.88
N VAL A 167 16.77 -12.34 20.99
CA VAL A 167 17.44 -13.39 21.77
C VAL A 167 16.70 -13.59 23.08
N GLY A 168 16.17 -14.79 23.26
CA GLY A 168 15.55 -15.25 24.51
C GLY A 168 16.40 -16.26 25.26
N SER A 169 15.85 -16.82 26.34
CA SER A 169 16.52 -17.85 27.15
C SER A 169 16.85 -19.14 26.38
N GLY A 170 16.10 -19.44 25.33
CA GLY A 170 16.30 -20.62 24.46
C GLY A 170 17.14 -20.35 23.19
N GLY A 171 17.69 -19.14 23.02
CA GLY A 171 18.44 -18.75 21.84
C GLY A 171 17.74 -17.73 20.95
N LEU A 172 17.92 -17.84 19.65
CA LEU A 172 17.33 -16.93 18.67
C LEU A 172 15.83 -17.21 18.46
N ASN A 173 15.01 -16.17 18.57
CA ASN A 173 13.58 -16.18 18.26
C ASN A 173 13.33 -15.32 17.03
N TYR A 174 12.47 -15.78 16.12
CA TYR A 174 12.15 -15.07 14.89
C TYR A 174 10.67 -14.67 14.90
N THR A 175 10.40 -13.45 14.48
CA THR A 175 9.04 -13.00 14.18
C THR A 175 8.87 -12.94 12.68
N ASP A 176 7.84 -13.58 12.15
CA ASP A 176 7.60 -13.67 10.72
C ASP A 176 7.19 -12.33 10.12
N SER A 177 7.63 -12.09 8.89
CA SER A 177 7.17 -10.96 8.07
C SER A 177 5.74 -11.18 7.59
N VAL A 178 5.05 -10.07 7.32
CA VAL A 178 3.69 -10.09 6.76
C VAL A 178 3.67 -9.22 5.52
N VAL A 179 3.25 -9.79 4.38
CA VAL A 179 2.98 -9.01 3.17
C VAL A 179 1.77 -8.13 3.41
N GLY A 180 1.94 -6.83 3.27
CA GLY A 180 0.86 -5.87 3.36
C GLY A 180 -0.10 -5.98 2.17
N ARG A 181 -1.37 -5.72 2.41
CA ARG A 181 -2.42 -5.61 1.39
C ARG A 181 -3.15 -4.30 1.62
N GLU A 182 -3.26 -3.51 0.59
CA GLU A 182 -3.94 -2.22 0.61
C GLU A 182 -5.00 -2.21 -0.50
N PHE A 183 -6.25 -2.18 -0.09
CA PHE A 183 -7.38 -2.11 -1.00
C PHE A 183 -7.37 -0.78 -1.76
N ASP A 184 -7.31 -0.81 -3.10
CA ASP A 184 -7.38 0.41 -3.92
C ASP A 184 -8.82 0.94 -3.95
N LEU A 185 -9.13 1.80 -2.97
CA LEU A 185 -10.48 2.32 -2.78
C LEU A 185 -10.99 3.09 -4.00
N ALA A 186 -10.13 3.89 -4.64
CA ALA A 186 -10.51 4.72 -5.78
C ALA A 186 -10.83 3.87 -7.01
N ALA A 187 -9.92 2.98 -7.38
CA ALA A 187 -10.08 2.12 -8.55
C ALA A 187 -11.24 1.12 -8.41
N ASN A 188 -11.47 0.60 -7.20
CA ASN A 188 -12.58 -0.32 -6.94
C ASN A 188 -13.93 0.40 -6.92
N LYS A 189 -14.03 1.60 -6.31
CA LYS A 189 -15.26 2.41 -6.37
C LYS A 189 -15.65 2.73 -7.81
N GLU A 190 -14.69 3.16 -8.63
CA GLU A 190 -14.94 3.44 -10.04
C GLU A 190 -15.42 2.17 -10.79
N SER A 191 -14.78 1.04 -10.54
CA SER A 191 -15.15 -0.23 -11.17
C SER A 191 -16.55 -0.68 -10.76
N ILE A 192 -16.91 -0.56 -9.48
CA ILE A 192 -18.25 -0.88 -8.96
C ILE A 192 -19.30 0.09 -9.53
N TYR A 193 -18.99 1.39 -9.60
CA TYR A 193 -19.85 2.38 -10.22
C TYR A 193 -20.15 2.02 -11.69
N ASN A 194 -19.13 1.68 -12.46
CA ASN A 194 -19.29 1.26 -13.85
C ASN A 194 -20.12 -0.02 -13.97
N MET A 195 -19.94 -0.98 -13.07
CA MET A 195 -20.74 -2.21 -13.01
C MET A 195 -22.22 -1.92 -12.77
N ILE A 196 -22.55 -1.02 -11.82
CA ILE A 196 -23.92 -0.58 -11.55
C ILE A 196 -24.51 0.16 -12.75
N LYS A 197 -23.76 1.11 -13.32
CA LYS A 197 -24.18 1.95 -14.45
C LYS A 197 -24.46 1.12 -15.69
N ASN A 198 -23.60 0.14 -15.98
CA ASN A 198 -23.73 -0.73 -17.14
C ASN A 198 -24.66 -1.93 -16.89
N LYS A 199 -25.16 -2.10 -15.66
CA LYS A 199 -26.01 -3.24 -15.26
C LYS A 199 -25.32 -4.59 -15.53
N GLU A 200 -24.01 -4.66 -15.18
CA GLU A 200 -23.20 -5.86 -15.40
C GLU A 200 -23.40 -6.86 -14.25
N HIS A 201 -23.56 -8.14 -14.59
CA HIS A 201 -23.76 -9.25 -13.64
C HIS A 201 -22.50 -10.12 -13.49
N LYS A 202 -21.37 -9.69 -14.08
CA LYS A 202 -20.10 -10.41 -13.99
C LYS A 202 -19.46 -10.18 -12.62
N SER A 203 -18.73 -11.18 -12.11
CA SER A 203 -17.89 -10.97 -10.94
C SER A 203 -16.76 -10.00 -11.25
N LEU A 204 -16.55 -9.02 -10.36
CA LEU A 204 -15.47 -8.05 -10.42
C LEU A 204 -14.32 -8.51 -9.52
N GLU A 205 -13.14 -8.69 -10.09
CA GLU A 205 -11.92 -8.89 -9.30
C GLU A 205 -11.45 -7.56 -8.70
N LEU A 206 -11.30 -7.52 -7.38
CA LEU A 206 -10.94 -6.32 -6.63
C LEU A 206 -9.44 -6.02 -6.78
N LYS A 207 -9.11 -4.76 -6.97
CA LYS A 207 -7.73 -4.27 -7.03
C LYS A 207 -7.17 -4.06 -5.64
N VAL A 208 -6.05 -4.71 -5.36
CA VAL A 208 -5.35 -4.65 -4.07
C VAL A 208 -3.86 -4.49 -4.34
N ASN A 209 -3.25 -3.49 -3.73
CA ASN A 209 -1.82 -3.23 -3.81
C ASN A 209 -1.10 -4.08 -2.77
N LEU A 210 -0.08 -4.83 -3.17
CA LEU A 210 0.75 -5.63 -2.29
C LEU A 210 1.98 -4.84 -1.85
N GLN A 211 2.23 -4.78 -0.54
CA GLN A 211 3.40 -4.17 0.06
C GLN A 211 4.32 -5.29 0.58
N LYS A 212 5.42 -5.53 -0.13
CA LYS A 212 6.40 -6.53 0.28
C LYS A 212 7.21 -6.03 1.47
N PRO A 213 7.50 -6.87 2.47
CA PRO A 213 8.41 -6.51 3.56
C PRO A 213 9.83 -6.33 3.03
N ASP A 214 10.54 -5.34 3.56
CA ASP A 214 11.96 -5.11 3.24
C ASP A 214 12.85 -6.19 3.85
N ILE A 215 12.43 -6.77 4.99
CA ILE A 215 13.10 -7.85 5.71
C ILE A 215 12.13 -9.02 5.78
N THR A 216 12.47 -10.12 5.11
CA THR A 216 11.62 -11.31 5.04
C THR A 216 11.95 -12.33 6.12
N THR A 217 11.00 -13.20 6.40
CA THR A 217 11.19 -14.35 7.31
C THR A 217 12.35 -15.25 6.88
N GLU A 218 12.47 -15.50 5.58
CA GLU A 218 13.53 -16.35 5.03
C GLU A 218 14.90 -15.74 5.30
N GLN A 219 15.04 -14.42 5.12
CA GLN A 219 16.30 -13.71 5.38
C GLN A 219 16.70 -13.83 6.85
N VAL A 220 15.80 -13.52 7.80
CA VAL A 220 16.15 -13.56 9.22
C VAL A 220 16.43 -14.98 9.73
N LYS A 221 15.79 -16.00 9.18
CA LYS A 221 16.03 -17.41 9.53
C LYS A 221 17.40 -17.93 9.07
N THR A 222 18.07 -17.21 8.16
CA THR A 222 19.47 -17.54 7.83
C THR A 222 20.45 -17.24 8.95
N VAL A 223 20.11 -16.33 9.88
CA VAL A 223 20.89 -16.02 11.07
C VAL A 223 20.65 -17.13 12.11
N ASN A 224 21.55 -18.09 12.22
CA ASN A 224 21.32 -19.32 12.97
C ASN A 224 22.47 -19.73 13.91
N SER A 225 23.54 -18.94 13.97
CA SER A 225 24.75 -19.31 14.73
C SER A 225 25.46 -18.07 15.25
N VAL A 226 26.24 -18.24 16.32
CA VAL A 226 27.24 -17.25 16.75
C VAL A 226 28.45 -17.34 15.82
N ILE A 227 28.73 -16.25 15.10
CA ILE A 227 29.89 -16.16 14.21
C ILE A 227 31.06 -15.40 14.81
N GLY A 228 30.84 -14.62 15.87
CA GLY A 228 31.89 -13.96 16.65
C GLY A 228 31.36 -13.41 17.97
N GLN A 229 32.22 -13.42 18.98
CA GLN A 229 31.88 -12.83 20.27
C GLN A 229 33.15 -12.33 21.00
N TYR A 230 32.99 -11.31 21.83
CA TYR A 230 34.06 -10.79 22.68
C TYR A 230 33.49 -10.19 23.97
N SER A 231 34.26 -10.28 25.04
CA SER A 231 33.86 -9.76 26.36
C SER A 231 35.00 -9.01 27.01
N THR A 232 34.67 -7.96 27.79
CA THR A 232 35.60 -7.24 28.64
C THR A 232 35.01 -7.04 30.03
N THR A 233 35.85 -6.90 31.05
CA THR A 233 35.43 -6.68 32.44
C THR A 233 35.66 -5.26 32.88
N TYR A 234 34.84 -4.77 33.83
CA TYR A 234 34.97 -3.48 34.46
C TYR A 234 34.61 -3.54 35.94
N SER A 235 35.17 -2.61 36.73
CA SER A 235 34.83 -2.51 38.16
C SER A 235 33.42 -1.91 38.30
N GLN A 236 32.60 -2.53 39.14
CA GLN A 236 31.27 -2.01 39.50
C GLN A 236 31.33 -0.90 40.54
N ALA A 237 32.48 -0.71 41.22
CA ALA A 237 32.64 0.30 42.25
C ALA A 237 32.44 1.75 41.77
N VAL A 238 32.57 2.00 40.46
CA VAL A 238 32.30 3.29 39.82
C VAL A 238 30.90 3.23 39.16
N GLU A 239 29.89 3.61 39.91
CA GLU A 239 28.47 3.48 39.54
C GLU A 239 28.13 4.16 38.21
N GLY A 240 28.57 5.41 38.00
CA GLY A 240 28.34 6.16 36.78
C GLY A 240 28.93 5.45 35.56
N ARG A 241 30.14 4.86 35.69
CA ARG A 241 30.76 4.09 34.62
C ARG A 241 30.01 2.80 34.32
N SER A 242 29.61 2.05 35.33
CA SER A 242 28.83 0.83 35.18
C SER A 242 27.51 1.11 34.47
N TYR A 243 26.83 2.19 34.86
CA TYR A 243 25.60 2.64 34.22
C TYR A 243 25.81 3.00 32.76
N ASN A 244 26.84 3.77 32.40
CA ASN A 244 27.18 4.20 31.06
C ASN A 244 27.53 3.02 30.15
N VAL A 245 28.29 2.05 30.62
CA VAL A 245 28.57 0.80 29.88
C VAL A 245 27.29 0.07 29.60
N GLY A 246 26.38 -0.06 30.58
CA GLY A 246 25.09 -0.69 30.40
C GLY A 246 24.17 0.06 29.40
N LEU A 247 24.15 1.39 29.50
CA LEU A 247 23.36 2.23 28.58
C LEU A 247 23.86 2.12 27.17
N SER A 248 25.15 2.25 26.92
CA SER A 248 25.75 2.16 25.58
C SER A 248 25.63 0.76 25.00
N ALA A 249 25.73 -0.30 25.80
CA ALA A 249 25.49 -1.67 25.36
C ALA A 249 24.03 -1.87 24.91
N ARG A 250 23.07 -1.35 25.68
CA ARG A 250 21.63 -1.42 25.26
C ARG A 250 21.33 -0.65 23.97
N LYS A 251 21.87 0.58 23.85
CA LYS A 251 21.65 1.41 22.64
C LYS A 251 22.25 0.83 21.38
N THR A 252 23.29 0.01 21.49
CA THR A 252 23.98 -0.65 20.37
C THR A 252 23.61 -2.12 20.20
N SER A 253 22.59 -2.59 20.94
CA SER A 253 22.09 -3.96 20.91
C SER A 253 20.89 -4.10 19.98
N ASP A 254 20.58 -5.33 19.62
CA ASP A 254 19.43 -5.72 18.80
C ASP A 254 19.45 -5.09 17.39
N VAL A 255 20.65 -4.98 16.82
CA VAL A 255 20.89 -4.40 15.50
C VAL A 255 20.99 -5.52 14.48
N LEU A 256 20.04 -5.53 13.53
CA LEU A 256 20.10 -6.38 12.35
C LEU A 256 20.77 -5.57 11.22
N LEU A 257 21.81 -6.12 10.63
CA LEU A 257 22.47 -5.56 9.44
C LEU A 257 22.26 -6.49 8.26
N MET A 258 21.54 -6.00 7.26
CA MET A 258 21.40 -6.69 5.99
C MET A 258 22.76 -6.70 5.23
N PRO A 259 22.91 -7.52 4.18
CA PRO A 259 24.11 -7.52 3.35
C PRO A 259 24.52 -6.12 2.89
N GLY A 260 25.76 -5.71 3.15
CA GLY A 260 26.31 -4.40 2.79
C GLY A 260 25.93 -3.23 3.72
N GLU A 261 25.04 -3.42 4.70
CA GLU A 261 24.68 -2.37 5.65
C GLU A 261 25.80 -2.09 6.66
N GLU A 262 25.86 -0.84 7.11
CA GLU A 262 26.92 -0.34 8.01
C GLU A 262 26.38 -0.12 9.43
N PHE A 263 27.05 -0.73 10.40
CA PHE A 263 26.95 -0.37 11.81
C PHE A 263 27.66 0.95 12.09
N SER A 264 27.06 1.84 12.83
CA SER A 264 27.68 3.06 13.31
C SER A 264 27.38 3.29 14.81
N TYR A 265 28.40 3.19 15.64
CA TYR A 265 28.25 3.33 17.08
C TYR A 265 27.60 4.67 17.47
N ASN A 266 28.16 5.79 16.99
CA ASN A 266 27.66 7.12 17.34
C ASN A 266 26.23 7.40 16.82
N LYS A 267 25.86 6.81 15.67
CA LYS A 267 24.48 6.92 15.14
C LYS A 267 23.46 6.26 16.08
N LEU A 268 23.83 5.15 16.70
CA LEU A 268 22.96 4.39 17.60
C LEU A 268 22.92 4.99 19.00
N THR A 269 24.06 5.43 19.54
CA THR A 269 24.14 5.95 20.91
C THR A 269 23.68 7.40 21.03
N GLY A 270 23.87 8.20 19.97
CA GLY A 270 23.85 9.64 20.05
C GLY A 270 25.00 10.19 20.93
N PRO A 271 25.05 11.51 21.20
CA PRO A 271 26.05 12.12 22.07
C PRO A 271 26.07 11.53 23.46
N SER A 272 27.29 11.34 24.02
CA SER A 272 27.52 10.75 25.33
C SER A 272 27.37 11.77 26.47
N ASN A 273 26.26 12.49 26.52
CA ASN A 273 25.97 13.57 27.45
C ASN A 273 24.78 13.27 28.40
N LYS A 274 24.54 14.12 29.37
CA LYS A 274 23.45 13.98 30.35
C LYS A 274 22.07 14.02 29.73
N ALA A 275 21.90 14.80 28.66
CA ALA A 275 20.61 14.87 27.93
C ALA A 275 20.23 13.53 27.31
N ASN A 276 21.21 12.72 26.91
CA ASN A 276 21.03 11.37 26.39
C ASN A 276 21.09 10.28 27.48
N GLY A 277 21.05 10.67 28.77
CA GLY A 277 20.96 9.79 29.91
C GLY A 277 22.31 9.29 30.45
N TYR A 278 23.45 9.77 29.94
CA TYR A 278 24.74 9.37 30.46
C TYR A 278 25.08 10.08 31.79
N LYS A 279 25.75 9.37 32.70
CA LYS A 279 26.17 9.86 33.97
C LYS A 279 27.66 10.29 33.97
N ASP A 280 28.02 11.17 34.90
CA ASP A 280 29.42 11.51 35.11
C ASP A 280 30.20 10.29 35.61
N ALA A 281 31.35 10.10 35.03
CA ALA A 281 32.29 9.03 35.38
C ALA A 281 33.70 9.42 34.93
N PRO A 282 34.76 8.80 35.49
CA PRO A 282 36.13 9.09 35.07
C PRO A 282 36.36 8.82 33.58
N VAL A 283 36.89 9.83 32.88
CA VAL A 283 37.37 9.79 31.49
C VAL A 283 38.84 10.27 31.46
N ILE A 284 39.56 9.85 30.43
CA ILE A 284 40.93 10.35 30.19
C ILE A 284 40.84 11.40 29.07
N VAL A 285 41.06 12.67 29.45
CA VAL A 285 41.08 13.81 28.51
C VAL A 285 42.50 14.37 28.48
N TYR A 286 43.13 14.38 27.29
CA TYR A 286 44.53 14.81 27.11
C TYR A 286 45.54 14.20 28.09
N GLY A 287 45.31 12.94 28.47
CA GLY A 287 46.19 12.21 29.41
C GLY A 287 45.94 12.50 30.91
N LYS A 288 44.92 13.26 31.27
CA LYS A 288 44.48 13.54 32.66
C LYS A 288 43.11 12.85 32.91
N LEU A 289 42.93 12.42 34.16
CA LEU A 289 41.64 11.86 34.60
C LEU A 289 40.70 12.99 34.98
N GLU A 290 39.57 13.08 34.32
CA GLU A 290 38.52 14.07 34.57
C GLU A 290 37.17 13.39 34.77
N GLN A 291 36.22 14.04 35.47
CA GLN A 291 34.85 13.58 35.61
C GLN A 291 34.01 14.18 34.44
N SER A 292 33.45 13.35 33.60
CA SER A 292 32.61 13.78 32.48
C SER A 292 31.54 12.76 32.17
N ALA A 293 30.46 13.21 31.55
CA ALA A 293 29.42 12.32 31.09
C ALA A 293 29.98 11.32 30.06
N GLY A 294 29.50 10.08 30.06
CA GLY A 294 29.88 9.06 29.11
C GLY A 294 31.16 8.27 29.42
N GLY A 295 31.80 8.46 30.61
CA GLY A 295 32.91 7.61 31.00
C GLY A 295 32.52 6.13 30.96
N GLY A 296 33.24 5.32 30.17
CA GLY A 296 32.98 3.89 29.97
C GLY A 296 32.51 3.51 28.56
N VAL A 297 32.01 4.45 27.76
CA VAL A 297 31.46 4.15 26.41
C VAL A 297 32.50 3.55 25.45
N CYS A 298 33.77 3.98 25.53
CA CYS A 298 34.86 3.41 24.73
C CYS A 298 35.17 1.95 25.08
N GLN A 299 34.84 1.47 26.25
CA GLN A 299 34.94 0.06 26.58
C GLN A 299 33.89 -0.76 25.81
N THR A 300 32.66 -0.26 25.75
CA THR A 300 31.61 -0.90 24.99
C THR A 300 31.97 -0.93 23.49
N SER A 301 32.42 0.21 22.92
CA SER A 301 32.84 0.24 21.52
C SER A 301 34.00 -0.69 21.19
N SER A 302 35.01 -0.76 22.12
CA SER A 302 36.13 -1.70 21.95
C SER A 302 35.71 -3.17 22.05
N THR A 303 34.71 -3.47 22.88
CA THR A 303 34.15 -4.83 22.97
C THR A 303 33.45 -5.22 21.69
N ILE A 304 32.60 -4.32 21.15
CA ILE A 304 31.90 -4.50 19.86
C ILE A 304 32.91 -4.64 18.69
N TYR A 305 33.94 -3.78 18.68
CA TYR A 305 35.00 -3.82 17.68
C TYR A 305 35.70 -5.18 17.63
N ASN A 306 36.05 -5.74 18.80
CA ASN A 306 36.67 -7.06 18.82
C ASN A 306 35.76 -8.17 18.39
N ALA A 307 34.47 -8.13 18.72
CA ALA A 307 33.47 -9.05 18.19
C ALA A 307 33.38 -8.94 16.67
N ALA A 308 33.34 -7.70 16.13
CA ALA A 308 33.31 -7.42 14.69
C ALA A 308 34.58 -7.91 13.98
N LEU A 309 35.76 -7.76 14.57
CA LEU A 309 37.01 -8.31 14.04
C LEU A 309 36.95 -9.84 13.89
N ILE A 310 36.53 -10.52 14.96
CA ILE A 310 36.50 -11.99 15.03
C ILE A 310 35.42 -12.57 14.11
N SER A 311 34.29 -11.86 13.94
CA SER A 311 33.21 -12.27 13.05
C SER A 311 33.41 -11.89 11.58
N GLY A 312 34.58 -11.33 11.21
CA GLY A 312 34.90 -11.01 9.83
C GLY A 312 34.23 -9.77 9.25
N MET A 313 33.61 -8.92 10.08
CA MET A 313 32.99 -7.66 9.61
C MET A 313 34.03 -6.76 8.94
N GLU A 314 33.66 -6.05 7.89
CA GLU A 314 34.52 -5.07 7.20
C GLU A 314 34.62 -3.81 8.07
N ILE A 315 35.78 -3.55 8.68
CA ILE A 315 35.99 -2.36 9.51
C ILE A 315 36.15 -1.14 8.59
N THR A 316 35.22 -0.19 8.64
CA THR A 316 35.23 1.02 7.80
C THR A 316 35.73 2.25 8.55
N GLN A 317 35.62 2.26 9.89
CA GLN A 317 36.18 3.33 10.72
C GLN A 317 36.51 2.80 12.11
N VAL A 318 37.78 2.99 12.52
CA VAL A 318 38.26 2.77 13.89
C VAL A 318 39.43 3.71 14.19
N THR A 319 39.50 4.19 15.43
CA THR A 319 40.62 4.98 15.93
C THR A 319 41.03 4.45 17.30
N ASN A 320 42.30 4.15 17.48
CA ASN A 320 42.80 3.73 18.77
C ASN A 320 42.96 4.93 19.75
N HIS A 321 42.98 4.69 21.07
CA HIS A 321 43.19 5.73 22.04
C HIS A 321 44.61 6.29 21.97
N SER A 322 44.79 7.52 22.40
CA SER A 322 46.10 8.13 22.57
C SER A 322 46.93 7.53 23.74
N SER A 323 46.26 6.90 24.71
CA SER A 323 46.87 6.15 25.81
C SER A 323 46.26 4.76 25.89
N ALA A 324 47.06 3.72 26.12
CA ALA A 324 46.60 2.34 26.11
C ALA A 324 45.49 2.10 27.14
N SER A 325 44.38 1.48 26.71
CA SER A 325 43.34 1.01 27.61
C SER A 325 43.78 -0.27 28.32
N THR A 326 43.21 -0.54 29.50
CA THR A 326 43.50 -1.73 30.28
C THR A 326 42.57 -2.91 30.07
N TYR A 327 41.44 -2.68 29.38
CA TYR A 327 40.36 -3.66 29.21
C TYR A 327 40.47 -4.48 27.90
N VAL A 328 41.32 -4.08 26.94
CA VAL A 328 41.68 -4.86 25.77
C VAL A 328 43.19 -4.84 25.53
N PRO A 329 43.75 -5.81 24.79
CA PRO A 329 45.14 -5.75 24.35
C PRO A 329 45.45 -4.47 23.56
N LYS A 330 46.69 -3.97 23.64
CA LYS A 330 47.16 -2.84 22.81
C LYS A 330 46.88 -3.10 21.33
N GLY A 331 46.42 -2.08 20.60
CA GLY A 331 46.01 -2.20 19.16
C GLY A 331 44.60 -2.73 18.93
N ARG A 332 43.86 -3.12 19.96
CA ARG A 332 42.51 -3.70 19.85
C ARG A 332 41.42 -2.84 20.49
N ASP A 333 41.72 -1.59 20.78
CA ASP A 333 40.79 -0.61 21.32
C ASP A 333 40.15 0.24 20.22
N ALA A 334 38.95 0.75 20.46
CA ALA A 334 38.20 1.61 19.57
C ALA A 334 37.68 2.82 20.36
N THR A 335 38.20 4.00 20.05
CA THR A 335 37.77 5.27 20.65
C THR A 335 36.52 5.78 19.93
N VAL A 336 35.56 6.23 20.71
CA VAL A 336 34.38 6.95 20.24
C VAL A 336 34.26 8.28 21.00
N SER A 337 33.79 9.31 20.30
CA SER A 337 33.57 10.64 20.92
C SER A 337 32.51 11.41 20.15
N ASP A 338 31.90 12.38 20.81
CA ASP A 338 30.90 13.28 20.20
C ASP A 338 31.52 14.17 19.11
N GLY A 339 32.86 14.32 19.09
CA GLY A 339 33.60 15.10 18.09
C GLY A 339 33.99 14.39 16.82
N GLY A 340 33.41 13.22 16.50
CA GLY A 340 33.56 12.54 15.20
C GLY A 340 34.39 11.27 15.21
N LEU A 341 35.07 10.88 16.32
CA LEU A 341 35.66 9.56 16.44
C LEU A 341 34.54 8.53 16.57
N ASN A 342 34.52 7.54 15.70
CA ASN A 342 33.45 6.56 15.61
C ASN A 342 33.98 5.15 15.37
N LEU A 343 33.19 4.17 15.74
CA LEU A 343 33.37 2.79 15.32
C LEU A 343 32.33 2.48 14.25
N LYS A 344 32.81 2.12 13.05
CA LYS A 344 31.93 1.67 11.97
C LYS A 344 32.46 0.41 11.34
N PHE A 345 31.55 -0.45 10.91
CA PHE A 345 31.84 -1.64 10.14
C PHE A 345 30.63 -2.05 9.30
N LYS A 346 30.87 -2.74 8.18
CA LYS A 346 29.84 -3.29 7.30
C LYS A 346 29.71 -4.78 7.44
N ASN A 347 28.52 -5.27 7.15
CA ASN A 347 28.28 -6.68 6.93
C ASN A 347 28.77 -7.06 5.50
N PRO A 348 29.86 -7.81 5.36
CA PRO A 348 30.41 -8.21 4.05
C PRO A 348 29.76 -9.47 3.49
N TYR A 349 28.87 -10.12 4.24
CA TYR A 349 28.26 -11.40 3.88
C TYR A 349 27.02 -11.23 3.03
N ASN A 350 26.59 -12.32 2.37
CA ASN A 350 25.34 -12.36 1.62
C ASN A 350 24.12 -12.65 2.50
N HIS A 351 24.33 -12.94 3.79
CA HIS A 351 23.27 -13.13 4.77
C HIS A 351 23.27 -12.02 5.80
N PRO A 352 22.13 -11.72 6.43
CA PRO A 352 22.07 -10.77 7.54
C PRO A 352 22.94 -11.20 8.73
N VAL A 353 23.40 -10.23 9.51
CA VAL A 353 23.99 -10.47 10.81
C VAL A 353 23.21 -9.71 11.89
N TYR A 354 23.14 -10.27 13.09
CA TYR A 354 22.42 -9.67 14.22
C TYR A 354 23.37 -9.49 15.39
N ILE A 355 23.42 -8.26 15.92
CA ILE A 355 24.32 -7.85 16.99
C ILE A 355 23.54 -7.77 18.28
N ARG A 356 23.97 -8.51 19.30
CA ARG A 356 23.43 -8.49 20.63
C ARG A 356 24.51 -8.18 21.64
N ASN A 357 24.29 -7.14 22.46
CA ASN A 357 25.21 -6.74 23.51
C ASN A 357 24.58 -6.98 24.89
N TYR A 358 25.40 -7.39 25.81
CA TYR A 358 25.03 -7.65 27.22
C TYR A 358 25.97 -6.85 28.13
N ALA A 359 25.42 -6.26 29.16
CA ALA A 359 26.23 -5.61 30.22
C ALA A 359 25.58 -5.84 31.57
N GLY A 360 26.38 -6.26 32.53
CA GLY A 360 25.97 -6.53 33.90
C GLY A 360 27.02 -7.34 34.64
N GLY A 361 26.97 -7.37 35.98
CA GLY A 361 27.89 -8.16 36.79
C GLY A 361 29.38 -7.80 36.60
N GLY A 362 29.69 -6.56 36.18
CA GLY A 362 31.08 -6.13 35.93
C GLY A 362 31.64 -6.61 34.58
N SER A 363 30.79 -7.06 33.67
CA SER A 363 31.18 -7.51 32.34
C SER A 363 30.32 -6.86 31.25
N VAL A 364 30.92 -6.57 30.10
CA VAL A 364 30.23 -6.23 28.86
C VAL A 364 30.65 -7.19 27.75
N SER A 365 29.68 -7.72 27.03
CA SER A 365 29.86 -8.70 25.97
C SER A 365 29.14 -8.27 24.69
N SER A 366 29.75 -8.50 23.56
CA SER A 366 29.17 -8.35 22.26
C SER A 366 29.14 -9.68 21.54
N VAL A 367 27.98 -10.09 21.05
CA VAL A 367 27.79 -11.33 20.30
C VAL A 367 27.22 -10.99 18.92
N ILE A 368 27.86 -11.47 17.88
CA ILE A 368 27.41 -11.33 16.50
C ILE A 368 26.93 -12.69 16.03
N TYR A 369 25.64 -12.75 15.74
CA TYR A 369 24.99 -13.89 15.13
C TYR A 369 24.95 -13.71 13.61
N GLY A 370 25.05 -14.80 12.87
CA GLY A 370 25.00 -14.81 11.42
C GLY A 370 24.68 -16.22 10.91
N ASN A 371 24.87 -16.41 9.61
CA ASN A 371 24.76 -17.73 9.01
C ASN A 371 25.95 -18.59 9.42
N SER A 372 25.71 -19.85 9.79
CA SER A 372 26.78 -20.78 10.18
C SER A 372 27.81 -21.00 9.06
N GLY A 373 27.38 -20.92 7.79
CA GLY A 373 28.28 -21.04 6.62
C GLY A 373 29.20 -19.83 6.43
N ASP A 374 28.83 -18.66 6.99
CA ASP A 374 29.64 -17.43 6.95
C ASP A 374 30.65 -17.33 8.09
N LYS A 375 30.61 -18.25 9.06
CA LYS A 375 31.46 -18.20 10.24
C LYS A 375 32.93 -18.31 9.85
N PRO A 376 33.75 -17.26 10.01
CA PRO A 376 35.14 -17.30 9.58
C PRO A 376 36.03 -17.97 10.62
N ASN A 377 37.11 -18.59 10.15
CA ASN A 377 38.20 -19.00 11.01
C ASN A 377 39.26 -17.88 11.05
N ILE A 378 39.16 -17.03 12.10
CA ILE A 378 39.98 -15.84 12.22
C ILE A 378 40.82 -15.86 13.49
N SER A 379 42.07 -15.40 13.36
CA SER A 379 42.93 -15.00 14.49
C SER A 379 43.36 -13.54 14.32
N ILE A 380 43.49 -12.81 15.43
CA ILE A 380 43.99 -11.44 15.46
C ILE A 380 45.42 -11.44 15.93
N GLU A 381 46.33 -10.89 15.10
CA GLU A 381 47.75 -10.68 15.43
C GLU A 381 48.00 -9.21 15.70
N VAL A 382 48.60 -8.89 16.79
CA VAL A 382 49.12 -7.55 17.11
C VAL A 382 50.63 -7.59 17.15
N LYS A 383 51.26 -6.86 16.22
CA LYS A 383 52.73 -6.80 16.10
C LYS A 383 53.22 -5.44 16.65
N GLN A 384 54.15 -5.47 17.59
CA GLN A 384 54.83 -4.27 18.02
C GLN A 384 55.82 -3.82 16.94
N THR A 385 55.71 -2.60 16.47
CA THR A 385 56.51 -2.01 15.37
C THR A 385 57.47 -0.93 15.83
N GLY A 386 57.42 -0.59 17.13
CA GLY A 386 58.31 0.39 17.77
C GLY A 386 57.91 0.60 19.24
N GLN A 387 58.57 1.56 19.95
CA GLN A 387 58.22 1.90 21.31
C GLN A 387 56.78 2.42 21.34
N ASN A 388 55.91 1.69 22.06
CA ASN A 388 54.44 1.98 22.15
C ASN A 388 53.70 2.05 20.81
N LYS A 389 54.24 1.49 19.71
CA LYS A 389 53.63 1.43 18.39
C LYS A 389 53.26 0.00 18.04
N TYR A 390 52.06 -0.21 17.53
CA TYR A 390 51.52 -1.53 17.23
C TYR A 390 50.78 -1.49 15.90
N SER A 391 50.87 -2.59 15.12
CA SER A 391 50.04 -2.84 13.92
C SER A 391 49.18 -4.07 14.20
N THR A 392 47.89 -3.92 13.96
CA THR A 392 46.90 -4.99 14.16
C THR A 392 46.54 -5.60 12.79
N TYR A 393 46.63 -6.94 12.73
CA TYR A 393 46.30 -7.72 11.57
C TYR A 393 45.18 -8.71 11.87
N ARG A 394 44.34 -8.96 10.92
CA ARG A 394 43.35 -10.03 10.91
C ARG A 394 43.81 -11.11 9.96
N ILE A 395 43.85 -12.35 10.44
CA ILE A 395 44.37 -13.50 9.70
C ILE A 395 43.22 -14.47 9.51
N PHE A 396 42.86 -14.69 8.26
CA PHE A 396 41.89 -15.71 7.86
C PHE A 396 42.59 -17.04 7.57
N LYS A 397 41.98 -18.11 8.04
CA LYS A 397 42.51 -19.46 7.88
C LYS A 397 41.45 -20.35 7.24
N ASP A 398 41.89 -21.34 6.47
CA ASP A 398 41.01 -22.39 5.99
C ASP A 398 40.66 -23.40 7.12
N SER A 399 39.89 -24.45 6.78
CA SER A 399 39.51 -25.51 7.73
C SER A 399 40.71 -26.28 8.29
N ASN A 400 41.82 -26.29 7.58
CA ASN A 400 43.07 -26.97 7.99
C ASN A 400 44.00 -26.03 8.81
N GLY A 401 43.58 -24.79 9.07
CA GLY A 401 44.37 -23.80 9.79
C GLY A 401 45.41 -23.05 8.96
N LYS A 402 45.52 -23.32 7.64
CA LYS A 402 46.43 -22.62 6.75
C LYS A 402 45.93 -21.19 6.49
N VAL A 403 46.86 -20.23 6.55
CA VAL A 403 46.55 -18.82 6.29
C VAL A 403 46.19 -18.63 4.82
N ILE A 404 44.98 -18.09 4.57
CA ILE A 404 44.46 -17.77 3.23
C ILE A 404 44.46 -16.26 2.95
N LYS A 405 44.36 -15.41 3.99
CA LYS A 405 44.41 -13.95 3.86
C LYS A 405 44.97 -13.34 5.15
N LYS A 406 45.82 -12.34 5.00
CA LYS A 406 46.27 -11.47 6.10
C LYS A 406 45.89 -10.04 5.74
N GLU A 407 45.11 -9.40 6.58
CA GLU A 407 44.58 -8.07 6.37
C GLU A 407 45.11 -7.11 7.45
N HIS A 408 45.68 -5.98 7.06
CA HIS A 408 46.08 -4.92 7.99
C HIS A 408 44.83 -4.12 8.38
N ILE A 409 44.59 -3.98 9.68
CA ILE A 409 43.41 -3.32 10.20
C ILE A 409 43.71 -1.90 10.67
N SER A 410 44.71 -1.73 11.52
CA SER A 410 45.04 -0.42 12.11
C SER A 410 46.47 -0.34 12.56
N ASN A 411 46.97 0.91 12.65
CA ASN A 411 48.19 1.23 13.38
C ASN A 411 47.84 2.07 14.61
N SER A 412 48.42 1.75 15.76
CA SER A 412 48.23 2.47 17.03
C SER A 412 49.58 2.95 17.61
N SER A 413 49.51 4.11 18.23
CA SER A 413 50.68 4.70 18.95
C SER A 413 50.19 5.28 20.27
N TYR A 414 50.70 4.74 21.35
CA TYR A 414 50.25 5.13 22.69
C TYR A 414 51.28 6.03 23.35
N LYS A 415 50.80 7.09 23.98
CA LYS A 415 51.58 7.97 24.87
C LYS A 415 51.51 7.42 26.30
N GLU A 416 52.54 7.62 27.05
CA GLU A 416 52.53 7.37 28.51
C GLU A 416 51.57 8.35 29.18
N LEU A 417 50.79 7.84 30.15
CA LEU A 417 49.96 8.70 30.97
C LEU A 417 50.90 9.62 31.78
N LYS A 418 50.71 10.91 31.69
CA LYS A 418 51.40 11.86 32.57
C LYS A 418 50.89 11.62 33.99
N LYS A 419 51.79 11.27 34.88
CA LYS A 419 51.52 11.14 36.32
C LYS A 419 51.05 12.47 36.90
#